data_c60baf767d06d61e9c3ac7871cf68eb5
#
_entry.id   c60baf767d06d61e9c3ac7871cf68eb5
#
_cell.length_a   1.000
_cell.length_b   1.000
_cell.length_c   1.000
_cell.angle_alpha   90.00
_cell.angle_beta   90.00
_cell.angle_gamma   90.00
#
_symmetry.space_group_name_H-M   'P 1'
#
loop_
_entity.id
_entity.type
_entity.pdbx_description
1 polymer ?
#
loop_
_entity_poly.entity_id
_entity_poly.type
_entity_poly.pdbx_seq_one_letter_code
_entity_poly.pdbx_strand_id
1 'polypeptide(L)'
;MEIKTNRLCIRRVNRSDVLHIRELNKNDNVNDFFGSVPEADRAEAFRDSNAVEKLFTLMESNLDTDNDIFYGAWKNDTLMGFIAIVNPTSHTPGIQIEIAPAYHHKGYGYEFLSAILKHLFETESFTYIQYLVMPTNAASIALVEKVGGALQKPGSFIEKLLIRVYHITK
;
A
#
# COMPACT_ATOMS: atom_id res chain seq x y z
N MET A 1 12.26 7.76 -12.42
CA MET A 1 11.37 8.82 -11.90
C MET A 1 11.67 9.02 -10.42
N GLU A 2 11.81 10.26 -9.98
CA GLU A 2 11.97 10.66 -8.57
C GLU A 2 11.00 11.81 -8.28
N ILE A 3 10.25 11.70 -7.19
CA ILE A 3 9.34 12.75 -6.72
C ILE A 3 9.90 13.27 -5.40
N LYS A 4 10.13 14.58 -5.31
CA LYS A 4 10.54 15.24 -4.07
C LYS A 4 9.36 15.99 -3.48
N THR A 5 9.12 15.75 -2.19
CA THR A 5 8.17 16.50 -1.37
C THR A 5 8.94 17.39 -0.39
N ASN A 6 8.24 18.00 0.56
CA ASN A 6 8.92 18.82 1.58
C ASN A 6 9.87 18.00 2.47
N ARG A 7 9.55 16.71 2.69
CA ARG A 7 10.26 15.86 3.67
C ARG A 7 10.73 14.54 3.11
N LEU A 8 10.27 14.14 1.91
CA LEU A 8 10.46 12.81 1.34
C LEU A 8 11.11 12.87 -0.04
N CYS A 9 11.93 11.88 -0.31
CA CYS A 9 12.33 11.47 -1.64
C CYS A 9 11.57 10.18 -1.97
N ILE A 10 10.78 10.17 -3.05
CA ILE A 10 9.95 9.04 -3.46
C ILE A 10 10.43 8.56 -4.82
N ARG A 11 10.71 7.29 -4.95
CA ARG A 11 11.14 6.67 -6.20
C ARG A 11 10.67 5.21 -6.31
N ARG A 12 10.77 4.65 -7.51
CA ARG A 12 10.55 3.20 -7.68
C ARG A 12 11.53 2.41 -6.83
N VAL A 13 11.03 1.35 -6.23
CA VAL A 13 11.81 0.34 -5.50
C VAL A 13 12.60 -0.47 -6.52
N ASN A 14 13.85 -0.78 -6.21
CA ASN A 14 14.71 -1.68 -6.97
C ASN A 14 15.12 -2.89 -6.12
N ARG A 15 15.82 -3.87 -6.70
CA ARG A 15 16.20 -5.10 -6.00
C ARG A 15 17.01 -4.85 -4.72
N SER A 16 17.88 -3.84 -4.69
CA SER A 16 18.68 -3.54 -3.50
C SER A 16 17.83 -2.97 -2.34
N ASP A 17 16.68 -2.38 -2.66
CA ASP A 17 15.77 -1.82 -1.66
C ASP A 17 14.91 -2.89 -0.96
N VAL A 18 14.73 -4.07 -1.58
CA VAL A 18 13.87 -5.15 -1.02
C VAL A 18 14.36 -5.58 0.37
N LEU A 19 15.67 -5.62 0.57
CA LEU A 19 16.21 -5.93 1.90
C LEU A 19 15.80 -4.90 2.95
N HIS A 20 15.77 -3.61 2.60
CA HIS A 20 15.31 -2.56 3.51
C HIS A 20 13.80 -2.67 3.80
N ILE A 21 12.99 -3.06 2.80
CA ILE A 21 11.55 -3.31 2.99
C ILE A 21 11.34 -4.53 3.91
N ARG A 22 12.14 -5.59 3.73
CA ARG A 22 12.12 -6.73 4.65
C ARG A 22 12.47 -6.34 6.08
N GLU A 23 13.46 -5.46 6.28
CA GLU A 23 13.82 -4.96 7.61
C GLU A 23 12.70 -4.12 8.26
N LEU A 24 11.99 -3.29 7.48
CA LEU A 24 10.81 -2.58 8.00
C LEU A 24 9.77 -3.54 8.55
N ASN A 25 9.58 -4.68 7.91
CA ASN A 25 8.57 -5.67 8.26
C ASN A 25 9.03 -6.66 9.34
N LYS A 26 10.31 -6.74 9.68
CA LYS A 26 10.79 -7.65 10.73
C LYS A 26 10.37 -7.26 12.14
N ASN A 27 10.26 -5.97 12.39
CA ASN A 27 9.92 -5.42 13.71
C ASN A 27 8.42 -5.16 13.89
N ASP A 28 7.71 -5.12 12.78
CA ASP A 28 6.26 -5.03 12.78
C ASP A 28 5.74 -6.43 12.55
N ASN A 29 4.93 -6.89 13.49
CA ASN A 29 4.14 -8.05 13.21
C ASN A 29 3.38 -7.76 11.90
N VAL A 30 3.80 -8.37 10.81
CA VAL A 30 3.01 -8.41 9.58
C VAL A 30 1.63 -8.99 9.90
N ASN A 31 1.51 -9.71 11.02
CA ASN A 31 0.27 -9.95 11.71
C ASN A 31 -0.51 -8.66 12.03
N ASP A 32 0.07 -7.49 12.18
CA ASP A 32 -0.71 -6.26 12.40
C ASP A 32 -1.29 -5.69 11.10
N PHE A 33 -0.68 -5.91 9.96
CA PHE A 33 -1.32 -5.64 8.66
C PHE A 33 -2.49 -6.62 8.40
N PHE A 34 -2.35 -7.89 8.80
CA PHE A 34 -3.36 -8.93 8.72
C PHE A 34 -3.90 -9.35 10.09
N GLY A 35 -3.31 -8.94 11.18
CA GLY A 35 -3.53 -9.41 12.55
C GLY A 35 -4.87 -8.98 13.16
N SER A 36 -5.49 -7.96 12.58
CA SER A 36 -6.87 -7.58 12.93
C SER A 36 -7.93 -8.46 12.28
N VAL A 37 -7.53 -9.35 11.34
CA VAL A 37 -8.42 -10.35 10.74
C VAL A 37 -8.29 -11.64 11.53
N PRO A 38 -9.38 -12.17 12.13
CA PRO A 38 -9.36 -13.51 12.71
C PRO A 38 -8.76 -14.51 11.70
N GLU A 39 -7.92 -15.41 12.18
CA GLU A 39 -7.21 -16.37 11.31
C GLU A 39 -8.17 -17.17 10.41
N ALA A 40 -9.38 -17.47 10.94
CA ALA A 40 -10.44 -18.14 10.20
C ALA A 40 -10.98 -17.33 9.01
N ASP A 41 -10.88 -16.00 9.07
CA ASP A 41 -11.44 -15.09 8.07
C ASP A 41 -10.38 -14.57 7.08
N ARG A 42 -9.11 -14.94 7.29
CA ARG A 42 -8.03 -14.60 6.36
C ARG A 42 -8.20 -15.36 5.06
N ALA A 43 -8.00 -14.68 3.93
CA ALA A 43 -7.89 -15.36 2.64
C ALA A 43 -6.84 -16.48 2.73
N GLU A 44 -7.06 -17.58 2.05
CA GLU A 44 -6.21 -18.79 2.13
C GLU A 44 -4.72 -18.48 1.91
N ALA A 45 -4.41 -17.49 1.04
CA ALA A 45 -3.05 -17.01 0.80
C ALA A 45 -2.37 -16.38 2.04
N PHE A 46 -3.14 -15.93 3.03
CA PHE A 46 -2.65 -15.25 4.24
C PHE A 46 -2.76 -16.12 5.52
N ARG A 47 -3.24 -17.37 5.39
CA ARG A 47 -3.25 -18.34 6.49
C ARG A 47 -1.92 -19.05 6.70
N ASP A 48 -1.01 -18.91 5.74
CA ASP A 48 0.30 -19.53 5.76
C ASP A 48 1.28 -18.70 6.58
N SER A 49 2.04 -19.35 7.46
CA SER A 49 3.15 -18.76 8.21
C SER A 49 4.23 -18.13 7.32
N ASN A 50 4.25 -18.49 6.02
CA ASN A 50 5.15 -17.97 5.01
C ASN A 50 4.51 -16.87 4.13
N ALA A 51 3.34 -16.33 4.47
CA ALA A 51 2.65 -15.33 3.66
C ALA A 51 3.53 -14.10 3.38
N VAL A 52 4.33 -13.69 4.36
CA VAL A 52 5.28 -12.58 4.25
C VAL A 52 6.38 -12.87 3.22
N GLU A 53 6.99 -14.05 3.30
CA GLU A 53 8.02 -14.45 2.34
C GLU A 53 7.44 -14.59 0.91
N LYS A 54 6.21 -15.05 0.79
CA LYS A 54 5.49 -15.08 -0.49
C LYS A 54 5.26 -13.68 -1.03
N LEU A 55 4.89 -12.71 -0.17
CA LEU A 55 4.73 -11.32 -0.58
C LEU A 55 6.06 -10.74 -1.11
N PHE A 56 7.17 -10.97 -0.40
CA PHE A 56 8.48 -10.51 -0.87
C PHE A 56 8.93 -11.20 -2.15
N THR A 57 8.69 -12.50 -2.28
CA THR A 57 8.97 -13.24 -3.51
C THR A 57 8.17 -12.68 -4.68
N LEU A 58 6.89 -12.36 -4.47
CA LEU A 58 6.04 -11.73 -5.47
C LEU A 58 6.54 -10.31 -5.80
N MET A 59 6.91 -9.52 -4.80
CA MET A 59 7.50 -8.21 -5.01
C MET A 59 8.76 -8.32 -5.87
N GLU A 60 9.70 -9.18 -5.51
CA GLU A 60 10.94 -9.38 -6.26
C GLU A 60 10.69 -9.83 -7.71
N SER A 61 9.71 -10.70 -7.94
CA SER A 61 9.34 -11.16 -9.28
C SER A 61 8.70 -10.06 -10.13
N ASN A 62 8.04 -9.09 -9.50
CA ASN A 62 7.34 -8.00 -10.17
C ASN A 62 8.20 -6.74 -10.36
N LEU A 63 9.40 -6.64 -9.74
CA LEU A 63 10.26 -5.47 -9.88
C LEU A 63 10.74 -5.21 -11.32
N ASP A 64 10.87 -6.29 -12.11
CA ASP A 64 11.33 -6.23 -13.49
C ASP A 64 10.17 -6.32 -14.51
N THR A 65 8.93 -6.25 -14.00
CA THR A 65 7.70 -6.30 -14.80
C THR A 65 6.84 -5.08 -14.47
N ASP A 66 5.83 -4.83 -15.30
CA ASP A 66 4.81 -3.81 -15.02
C ASP A 66 3.53 -4.43 -14.44
N ASN A 67 3.61 -5.66 -13.89
CA ASN A 67 2.45 -6.32 -13.28
C ASN A 67 2.01 -5.62 -11.99
N ASP A 68 2.98 -5.22 -11.15
CA ASP A 68 2.77 -4.34 -10.01
C ASP A 68 3.91 -3.33 -9.94
N ILE A 69 3.62 -2.13 -9.45
CA ILE A 69 4.61 -1.06 -9.32
C ILE A 69 4.80 -0.72 -7.85
N PHE A 70 6.05 -0.71 -7.41
CA PHE A 70 6.40 -0.39 -6.02
C PHE A 70 7.15 0.93 -5.95
N TYR A 71 6.67 1.84 -5.11
CA TYR A 71 7.33 3.11 -4.77
C TYR A 71 7.75 3.07 -3.31
N GLY A 72 8.99 3.41 -3.03
CA GLY A 72 9.48 3.64 -1.68
C GLY A 72 9.53 5.13 -1.36
N ALA A 73 9.42 5.45 -0.07
CA ALA A 73 9.62 6.80 0.45
C ALA A 73 10.84 6.83 1.39
N TRP A 74 11.79 7.69 1.10
CA TRP A 74 13.02 7.87 1.87
C TRP A 74 13.05 9.24 2.56
N LYS A 75 13.60 9.26 3.76
CA LYS A 75 13.97 10.46 4.50
C LYS A 75 15.42 10.29 4.96
N ASN A 76 16.32 11.19 4.51
CA ASN A 76 17.74 11.13 4.84
C ASN A 76 18.31 9.71 4.63
N ASP A 77 18.09 9.14 3.45
CA ASP A 77 18.51 7.79 3.03
C ASP A 77 17.91 6.62 3.82
N THR A 78 17.00 6.89 4.75
CA THR A 78 16.26 5.86 5.48
C THR A 78 14.92 5.60 4.80
N LEU A 79 14.65 4.36 4.41
CA LEU A 79 13.35 3.94 3.90
C LEU A 79 12.32 4.02 5.03
N MET A 80 11.21 4.73 4.79
CA MET A 80 10.15 4.91 5.79
C MET A 80 8.90 4.08 5.52
N GLY A 81 8.77 3.61 4.30
CA GLY A 81 7.60 2.85 3.89
C GLY A 81 7.56 2.66 2.38
N PHE A 82 6.56 1.95 1.90
CA PHE A 82 6.34 1.76 0.48
C PHE A 82 4.85 1.82 0.10
N ILE A 83 4.61 2.06 -1.18
CA ILE A 83 3.30 1.95 -1.83
C ILE A 83 3.42 0.93 -2.95
N ALA A 84 2.45 0.01 -3.02
CA ALA A 84 2.25 -0.88 -4.15
C ALA A 84 1.04 -0.42 -4.97
N ILE A 85 1.21 -0.34 -6.28
CA ILE A 85 0.13 -0.18 -7.25
C ILE A 85 -0.10 -1.55 -7.87
N VAL A 86 -1.24 -2.12 -7.60
CA VAL A 86 -1.62 -3.47 -8.03
C VAL A 86 -2.45 -3.39 -9.30
N ASN A 87 -2.12 -4.21 -10.31
CA ASN A 87 -2.74 -4.18 -11.63
C ASN A 87 -2.70 -2.78 -12.29
N PRO A 88 -1.52 -2.15 -12.46
CA PRO A 88 -1.39 -0.79 -12.99
C PRO A 88 -1.89 -0.63 -14.42
N THR A 89 -2.02 -1.72 -15.19
CA THR A 89 -2.59 -1.73 -16.55
C THR A 89 -4.12 -1.68 -16.57
N SER A 90 -4.78 -1.86 -15.40
CA SER A 90 -6.21 -1.69 -15.24
C SER A 90 -6.60 -0.22 -15.24
N HIS A 91 -7.80 0.11 -15.72
CA HIS A 91 -8.38 1.46 -15.52
C HIS A 91 -8.75 1.75 -14.06
N THR A 92 -8.72 0.74 -13.20
CA THR A 92 -9.09 0.79 -11.78
C THR A 92 -8.10 0.01 -10.93
N PRO A 93 -6.80 0.43 -10.89
CA PRO A 93 -5.78 -0.26 -10.14
C PRO A 93 -6.05 -0.21 -8.63
N GLY A 94 -5.49 -1.18 -7.92
CA GLY A 94 -5.43 -1.16 -6.47
C GLY A 94 -4.23 -0.36 -5.96
N ILE A 95 -4.35 0.23 -4.77
CA ILE A 95 -3.23 0.84 -4.05
C ILE A 95 -3.16 0.31 -2.62
N GLN A 96 -1.95 0.01 -2.18
CA GLN A 96 -1.62 -0.40 -0.82
C GLN A 96 -0.49 0.50 -0.31
N ILE A 97 -0.53 0.87 0.96
CA ILE A 97 0.52 1.69 1.60
C ILE A 97 0.92 1.07 2.92
N GLU A 98 2.21 1.06 3.17
CA GLU A 98 2.81 0.70 4.45
C GLU A 98 3.82 1.77 4.87
N ILE A 99 3.74 2.17 6.13
CA ILE A 99 4.65 3.12 6.77
C ILE A 99 5.21 2.47 8.03
N ALA A 100 6.51 2.50 8.22
CA ALA A 100 7.13 1.98 9.41
C ALA A 100 6.62 2.69 10.69
N PRO A 101 6.37 1.97 11.81
CA PRO A 101 5.77 2.51 13.03
C PRO A 101 6.47 3.73 13.58
N ALA A 102 7.81 3.78 13.48
CA ALA A 102 8.60 4.94 13.90
C ALA A 102 8.16 6.27 13.24
N TYR A 103 7.44 6.18 12.12
CA TYR A 103 6.97 7.33 11.34
C TYR A 103 5.46 7.53 11.38
N HIS A 104 4.71 6.69 12.13
CA HIS A 104 3.27 6.85 12.32
C HIS A 104 2.92 8.18 13.00
N HIS A 105 1.70 8.66 12.79
CA HIS A 105 1.12 9.88 13.38
C HIS A 105 1.90 11.19 13.14
N LYS A 106 2.86 11.19 12.19
CA LYS A 106 3.69 12.36 11.84
C LYS A 106 3.32 12.96 10.48
N GLY A 107 2.25 12.48 9.86
CA GLY A 107 1.74 12.97 8.57
C GLY A 107 2.48 12.45 7.34
N TYR A 108 3.48 11.57 7.50
CA TYR A 108 4.24 11.03 6.37
C TYR A 108 3.40 10.18 5.43
N GLY A 109 2.48 9.35 5.95
CA GLY A 109 1.59 8.56 5.11
C GLY A 109 0.73 9.43 4.19
N TYR A 110 0.20 10.54 4.70
CA TYR A 110 -0.56 11.50 3.90
C TYR A 110 0.31 12.17 2.82
N GLU A 111 1.50 12.63 3.18
CA GLU A 111 2.43 13.26 2.23
C GLU A 111 2.84 12.30 1.11
N PHE A 112 3.15 11.06 1.47
CA PHE A 112 3.55 10.03 0.52
C PHE A 112 2.40 9.64 -0.42
N LEU A 113 1.24 9.28 0.15
CA LEU A 113 0.07 8.87 -0.63
C LEU A 113 -0.40 10.00 -1.56
N SER A 114 -0.49 11.24 -1.06
CA SER A 114 -0.90 12.39 -1.87
C SER A 114 0.05 12.65 -3.05
N ALA A 115 1.36 12.52 -2.83
CA ALA A 115 2.35 12.72 -3.89
C ALA A 115 2.24 11.63 -4.98
N ILE A 116 2.05 10.38 -4.59
CA ILE A 116 1.84 9.27 -5.55
C ILE A 116 0.52 9.43 -6.28
N LEU A 117 -0.58 9.72 -5.61
CA LEU A 117 -1.88 9.94 -6.24
C LEU A 117 -1.82 11.06 -7.27
N LYS A 118 -1.21 12.20 -6.91
CA LYS A 118 -1.01 13.29 -7.85
C LYS A 118 -0.26 12.83 -9.10
N HIS A 119 0.87 12.15 -8.92
CA HIS A 119 1.65 11.63 -10.04
C HIS A 119 0.83 10.67 -10.92
N LEU A 120 0.16 9.70 -10.33
CA LEU A 120 -0.63 8.71 -11.06
C LEU A 120 -1.76 9.35 -11.87
N PHE A 121 -2.50 10.31 -11.30
CA PHE A 121 -3.56 11.00 -12.01
C PHE A 121 -3.07 12.03 -13.06
N GLU A 122 -1.80 12.44 -12.99
CA GLU A 122 -1.19 13.29 -14.01
C GLU A 122 -0.64 12.48 -15.19
N THR A 123 -0.18 11.25 -14.95
CA THR A 123 0.52 10.44 -15.95
C THR A 123 -0.33 9.31 -16.55
N GLU A 124 -1.37 8.89 -15.84
CA GLU A 124 -2.19 7.73 -16.21
C GLU A 124 -3.67 8.11 -16.37
N SER A 125 -4.39 7.33 -17.19
CA SER A 125 -5.82 7.54 -17.47
C SER A 125 -6.67 6.62 -16.59
N PHE A 126 -6.50 6.67 -15.26
CA PHE A 126 -7.31 5.88 -14.35
C PHE A 126 -8.71 6.49 -14.17
N THR A 127 -9.72 5.63 -14.10
CA THR A 127 -11.09 6.05 -13.76
C THR A 127 -11.16 6.37 -12.26
N TYR A 128 -10.58 5.50 -11.44
CA TYR A 128 -10.39 5.66 -10.01
C TYR A 128 -9.31 4.68 -9.54
N ILE A 129 -8.80 4.92 -8.35
CA ILE A 129 -7.88 3.99 -7.68
C ILE A 129 -8.64 3.34 -6.52
N GLN A 130 -8.58 2.01 -6.43
CA GLN A 130 -9.18 1.25 -5.34
C GLN A 130 -8.25 1.22 -4.13
N TYR A 131 -8.80 1.52 -2.95
CA TYR A 131 -8.12 1.38 -1.68
C TYR A 131 -8.91 0.42 -0.79
N LEU A 132 -8.29 -0.71 -0.46
CA LEU A 132 -8.90 -1.76 0.36
C LEU A 132 -8.36 -1.65 1.78
N VAL A 133 -9.26 -1.60 2.77
CA VAL A 133 -8.86 -1.44 4.17
C VAL A 133 -9.74 -2.26 5.11
N MET A 134 -9.11 -2.85 6.11
CA MET A 134 -9.81 -3.54 7.19
C MET A 134 -10.60 -2.54 8.04
N PRO A 135 -11.86 -2.84 8.43
CA PRO A 135 -12.69 -1.96 9.24
C PRO A 135 -12.08 -1.56 10.58
N THR A 136 -11.16 -2.38 11.08
CA THR A 136 -10.44 -2.16 12.34
C THR A 136 -9.22 -1.25 12.20
N ASN A 137 -8.74 -1.00 10.96
CA ASN A 137 -7.58 -0.14 10.71
C ASN A 137 -8.00 1.34 10.63
N ALA A 138 -8.27 1.94 11.79
CA ALA A 138 -8.70 3.34 11.88
C ALA A 138 -7.70 4.33 11.27
N ALA A 139 -6.39 4.06 11.37
CA ALA A 139 -5.36 4.95 10.82
C ALA A 139 -5.39 4.97 9.28
N SER A 140 -5.53 3.80 8.66
CA SER A 140 -5.63 3.65 7.21
C SER A 140 -6.95 4.24 6.67
N ILE A 141 -8.07 4.05 7.41
CA ILE A 141 -9.36 4.67 7.08
C ILE A 141 -9.24 6.20 7.09
N ALA A 142 -8.72 6.76 8.17
CA ALA A 142 -8.52 8.21 8.27
C ALA A 142 -7.60 8.76 7.17
N LEU A 143 -6.59 7.98 6.76
CA LEU A 143 -5.68 8.34 5.68
C LEU A 143 -6.41 8.40 4.34
N VAL A 144 -7.15 7.34 3.96
CA VAL A 144 -7.84 7.31 2.66
C VAL A 144 -8.94 8.37 2.57
N GLU A 145 -9.68 8.61 3.64
CA GLU A 145 -10.69 9.68 3.69
C GLU A 145 -10.04 11.07 3.56
N LYS A 146 -8.90 11.28 4.20
CA LYS A 146 -8.15 12.54 4.11
C LYS A 146 -7.64 12.85 2.71
N VAL A 147 -7.33 11.85 1.89
CA VAL A 147 -6.94 12.05 0.48
C VAL A 147 -8.13 12.09 -0.47
N GLY A 148 -9.36 12.13 0.04
CA GLY A 148 -10.58 12.24 -0.76
C GLY A 148 -11.19 10.90 -1.19
N GLY A 149 -10.76 9.79 -0.61
CA GLY A 149 -11.37 8.49 -0.87
C GLY A 149 -12.82 8.42 -0.42
N ALA A 150 -13.70 7.94 -1.29
CA ALA A 150 -15.13 7.77 -1.01
C ALA A 150 -15.45 6.29 -0.75
N LEU A 151 -16.04 6.01 0.39
CA LEU A 151 -16.48 4.65 0.75
C LEU A 151 -17.52 4.13 -0.24
N GLN A 152 -17.29 2.94 -0.75
CA GLN A 152 -18.19 2.26 -1.68
C GLN A 152 -19.01 1.18 -0.96
N LYS A 153 -20.17 0.87 -1.50
CA LYS A 153 -20.88 -0.34 -1.08
C LYS A 153 -20.12 -1.56 -1.59
N PRO A 154 -19.70 -2.47 -0.69
CA PRO A 154 -18.96 -3.65 -1.12
C PRO A 154 -19.82 -4.51 -2.06
N GLY A 155 -19.20 -5.12 -3.05
CA GLY A 155 -19.81 -6.22 -3.79
C GLY A 155 -19.88 -7.49 -2.92
N SER A 156 -20.75 -8.42 -3.24
CA SER A 156 -21.05 -9.62 -2.43
C SER A 156 -19.83 -10.46 -2.02
N PHE A 157 -18.76 -10.45 -2.82
CA PHE A 157 -17.52 -11.15 -2.49
C PHE A 157 -16.70 -10.42 -1.41
N ILE A 158 -16.66 -9.08 -1.47
CA ILE A 158 -15.89 -8.24 -0.53
C ILE A 158 -16.61 -8.14 0.82
N GLU A 159 -17.95 -8.17 0.83
CA GLU A 159 -18.75 -8.23 2.06
C GLU A 159 -18.37 -9.42 2.94
N LYS A 160 -18.15 -10.60 2.32
CA LYS A 160 -17.73 -11.81 3.05
C LYS A 160 -16.34 -11.69 3.70
N LEU A 161 -15.47 -10.83 3.16
CA LEU A 161 -14.13 -10.58 3.68
C LEU A 161 -14.09 -9.46 4.73
N LEU A 162 -15.23 -8.81 5.02
CA LEU A 162 -15.32 -7.65 5.93
C LEU A 162 -14.32 -6.54 5.58
N ILE A 163 -14.04 -6.32 4.28
CA ILE A 163 -13.13 -5.29 3.79
C ILE A 163 -13.92 -4.07 3.33
N ARG A 164 -13.49 -2.88 3.73
CA ARG A 164 -14.00 -1.61 3.19
C ARG A 164 -13.27 -1.27 1.89
N VAL A 165 -14.03 -0.84 0.90
CA VAL A 165 -13.53 -0.40 -0.39
C VAL A 165 -13.72 1.11 -0.50
N TYR A 166 -12.66 1.82 -0.80
CA TYR A 166 -12.71 3.24 -1.13
C TYR A 166 -12.30 3.45 -2.57
N HIS A 167 -12.96 4.36 -3.27
CA HIS A 167 -12.53 4.86 -4.57
C HIS A 167 -11.92 6.25 -4.40
N ILE A 168 -10.72 6.43 -4.92
CA ILE A 168 -10.03 7.72 -4.97
C ILE A 168 -10.09 8.17 -6.43
N THR A 169 -10.69 9.33 -6.68
CA THR A 169 -10.80 9.96 -8.00
C THR A 169 -9.90 11.19 -8.09
N LYS A 170 -9.69 11.65 -9.33
CA LYS A 170 -8.94 12.87 -9.60
C LYS A 170 -9.60 14.11 -9.01
#